data_532dcb9af0f0c7d8db3b403e5e3061f0
#
_entry.id   532dcb9af0f0c7d8db3b403e5e3061f0
#
_cell.length_a   1.000
_cell.length_b   1.000
_cell.length_c   1.000
_cell.angle_alpha   90.00
_cell.angle_beta   90.00
_cell.angle_gamma   90.00
#
_symmetry.space_group_name_H-M   'P 1'
#
loop_
_entity.id
_entity.type
_entity.pdbx_description
1 polymer ?
#
loop_
_entity_poly.entity_id
_entity_poly.type
_entity_poly.pdbx_seq_one_letter_code
_entity_poly.pdbx_strand_id
1 'polypeptide(L)'
;MQTGRLRAFNFQKWISENQHLLKPPVGNKKVFEEGEMTVQVVGGPNERTDYHDDPVEEFFYQLKGNMVLKVVENGEFYDVPIREGEVFLLPAHVRHSPQRPQLECRADPRDAG
;
A
#
# COMPACT_ATOMS: atom_id res chain seq x y z
N MET A 1 -2.32 5.78 21.65
CA MET A 1 -1.05 6.39 21.95
C MET A 1 -0.23 5.55 22.89
N GLN A 2 1.03 5.51 22.64
CA GLN A 2 1.93 4.72 23.45
C GLN A 2 2.45 5.53 24.61
N THR A 3 2.24 5.00 25.78
CA THR A 3 2.77 5.64 26.97
C THR A 3 3.82 4.70 27.56
N GLY A 4 4.90 5.25 28.07
CA GLY A 4 5.94 4.45 28.66
C GLY A 4 7.02 4.12 27.64
N ARG A 5 7.45 2.89 27.62
CA ARG A 5 8.62 2.51 26.85
C ARG A 5 8.31 2.27 25.40
N LEU A 6 9.30 2.56 24.57
CA LEU A 6 9.21 2.24 23.15
C LEU A 6 9.28 0.74 22.96
N ARG A 7 8.52 0.26 21.98
CA ARG A 7 8.54 -1.17 21.70
C ARG A 7 8.10 -1.43 20.26
N ALA A 8 8.53 -2.57 19.77
CA ALA A 8 8.08 -3.06 18.47
C ALA A 8 6.90 -3.99 18.66
N PHE A 9 6.25 -4.32 17.57
CA PHE A 9 5.18 -5.32 17.60
C PHE A 9 5.30 -6.20 16.39
N ASN A 10 4.58 -7.32 16.41
CA ASN A 10 4.62 -8.27 15.32
C ASN A 10 3.70 -7.80 14.19
N PHE A 11 4.29 -7.48 13.05
CA PHE A 11 3.55 -6.91 11.94
C PHE A 11 2.57 -7.91 11.32
N GLN A 12 2.98 -9.16 11.20
CA GLN A 12 2.10 -10.16 10.61
C GLN A 12 0.88 -10.40 11.47
N LYS A 13 1.07 -10.40 12.77
CA LYS A 13 -0.05 -10.51 13.69
C LYS A 13 -0.98 -9.31 13.55
N TRP A 14 -0.40 -8.12 13.43
CA TRP A 14 -1.18 -6.89 13.25
C TRP A 14 -2.04 -6.99 11.98
N ILE A 15 -1.46 -7.45 10.88
CA ILE A 15 -2.19 -7.61 9.64
C ILE A 15 -3.35 -8.58 9.83
N SER A 16 -3.07 -9.70 10.49
CA SER A 16 -4.08 -10.71 10.73
C SER A 16 -5.25 -10.15 11.53
N GLU A 17 -4.95 -9.34 12.51
CA GLU A 17 -5.99 -8.77 13.37
C GLU A 17 -6.79 -7.67 12.69
N ASN A 18 -6.26 -7.08 11.63
CA ASN A 18 -6.90 -5.98 10.95
C ASN A 18 -7.38 -6.32 9.55
N GLN A 19 -7.43 -7.59 9.22
CA GLN A 19 -7.82 -8.02 7.87
C GLN A 19 -9.14 -7.46 7.41
N HIS A 20 -10.09 -7.38 8.33
CA HIS A 20 -11.43 -6.93 8.00
C HIS A 20 -11.43 -5.48 7.51
N LEU A 21 -10.43 -4.70 7.85
CA LEU A 21 -10.32 -3.32 7.41
C LEU A 21 -9.54 -3.18 6.12
N LEU A 22 -8.93 -4.26 5.65
CA LEU A 22 -8.13 -4.22 4.42
C LEU A 22 -8.94 -4.64 3.20
N LYS A 23 -10.24 -4.84 3.38
CA LYS A 23 -11.15 -5.18 2.29
C LYS A 23 -12.11 -4.03 2.07
N PRO A 24 -12.67 -3.91 0.86
CA PRO A 24 -13.69 -2.88 0.65
C PRO A 24 -14.80 -3.04 1.68
N PRO A 25 -15.42 -1.94 2.07
CA PRO A 25 -15.27 -0.58 1.53
C PRO A 25 -14.12 0.22 2.10
N VAL A 26 -13.47 -0.24 3.17
CA VAL A 26 -12.40 0.55 3.78
C VAL A 26 -11.11 0.47 3.00
N GLY A 27 -10.51 -0.72 2.93
CA GLY A 27 -9.40 -0.96 2.04
C GLY A 27 -8.01 -0.63 2.55
N ASN A 28 -7.86 0.13 3.62
CA ASN A 28 -6.53 0.45 4.13
C ASN A 28 -6.60 0.81 5.60
N LYS A 29 -5.44 0.75 6.26
CA LYS A 29 -5.35 1.15 7.65
C LYS A 29 -3.93 1.57 7.98
N LYS A 30 -3.82 2.66 8.72
CA LYS A 30 -2.53 3.12 9.21
C LYS A 30 -2.02 2.18 10.28
N VAL A 31 -0.73 1.89 10.22
CA VAL A 31 -0.10 1.00 11.18
C VAL A 31 0.25 1.74 12.46
N PHE A 32 0.71 2.98 12.34
CA PHE A 32 1.05 3.80 13.48
C PHE A 32 0.14 5.03 13.51
N GLU A 33 -0.39 5.31 14.68
CA GLU A 33 -1.29 6.45 14.84
C GLU A 33 -0.54 7.76 15.03
N GLU A 34 0.70 7.69 15.49
CA GLU A 34 1.48 8.88 15.80
C GLU A 34 2.78 8.88 15.01
N GLY A 35 3.35 10.08 14.87
CA GLY A 35 4.60 10.22 14.17
C GLY A 35 4.40 10.90 12.84
N GLU A 36 5.50 11.35 12.26
CA GLU A 36 5.46 12.06 10.98
C GLU A 36 5.44 11.08 9.81
N MET A 37 6.05 9.92 10.00
CA MET A 37 6.03 8.92 8.94
C MET A 37 4.70 8.21 8.94
N THR A 38 4.08 8.19 7.78
CA THR A 38 2.82 7.45 7.61
C THR A 38 3.13 6.09 7.03
N VAL A 39 2.73 5.05 7.75
CA VAL A 39 2.85 3.68 7.28
C VAL A 39 1.46 3.10 7.29
N GLN A 40 1.01 2.59 6.14
CA GLN A 40 -0.31 1.99 6.10
C GLN A 40 -0.28 0.76 5.21
N VAL A 41 -1.16 -0.18 5.53
CA VAL A 41 -1.36 -1.36 4.73
C VAL A 41 -2.59 -1.12 3.88
N VAL A 42 -2.45 -1.37 2.59
CA VAL A 42 -3.52 -1.14 1.64
C VAL A 42 -3.92 -2.47 1.04
N GLY A 43 -5.20 -2.76 1.11
CA GLY A 43 -5.72 -3.98 0.51
C GLY A 43 -6.36 -3.68 -0.83
N GLY A 44 -6.86 -4.73 -1.45
CA GLY A 44 -7.59 -4.63 -2.68
C GLY A 44 -8.86 -5.43 -2.59
N PRO A 45 -9.59 -5.56 -3.68
CA PRO A 45 -9.31 -4.99 -5.00
C PRO A 45 -9.61 -3.51 -5.08
N ASN A 46 -8.93 -2.85 -6.01
CA ASN A 46 -9.07 -1.41 -6.15
C ASN A 46 -8.62 -1.00 -7.55
N GLU A 47 -9.47 -0.26 -8.25
CA GLU A 47 -9.13 0.34 -9.54
C GLU A 47 -9.47 1.81 -9.47
N ARG A 48 -8.53 2.65 -9.90
CA ARG A 48 -8.69 4.09 -9.81
C ARG A 48 -8.53 4.73 -11.16
N THR A 49 -9.24 5.84 -11.33
CA THR A 49 -9.16 6.62 -12.56
C THR A 49 -8.45 7.96 -12.33
N ASP A 50 -8.13 8.27 -11.09
CA ASP A 50 -7.48 9.53 -10.75
C ASP A 50 -5.99 9.31 -10.53
N TYR A 51 -5.24 10.40 -10.66
CA TYR A 51 -3.81 10.41 -10.42
C TYR A 51 -3.49 11.36 -9.28
N HIS A 52 -2.53 10.95 -8.46
CA HIS A 52 -2.12 11.73 -7.30
C HIS A 52 -0.76 12.34 -7.53
N ASP A 53 -0.54 13.48 -6.94
CA ASP A 53 0.75 14.17 -6.95
C ASP A 53 1.07 14.52 -5.51
N ASP A 54 2.00 13.77 -4.93
CA ASP A 54 2.39 13.98 -3.53
C ASP A 54 3.71 14.70 -3.45
N PRO A 55 3.87 15.59 -2.48
CA PRO A 55 5.10 16.36 -2.33
C PRO A 55 6.22 15.60 -1.63
N VAL A 56 6.00 14.34 -1.30
CA VAL A 56 6.97 13.53 -0.58
C VAL A 56 7.16 12.23 -1.32
N GLU A 57 8.26 11.55 -1.01
CA GLU A 57 8.50 10.23 -1.55
C GLU A 57 7.54 9.23 -0.93
N GLU A 58 7.28 8.17 -1.67
CA GLU A 58 6.37 7.13 -1.21
C GLU A 58 7.02 5.76 -1.42
N PHE A 59 7.12 4.99 -0.35
CA PHE A 59 7.74 3.67 -0.41
C PHE A 59 6.66 2.59 -0.49
N PHE A 60 6.83 1.70 -1.46
CA PHE A 60 5.91 0.59 -1.67
C PHE A 60 6.60 -0.73 -1.39
N TYR A 61 5.92 -1.59 -0.68
CA TYR A 61 6.37 -2.97 -0.47
C TYR A 61 5.15 -3.86 -0.68
N GLN A 62 5.18 -4.67 -1.73
CA GLN A 62 4.03 -5.49 -2.09
C GLN A 62 4.09 -6.79 -1.30
N LEU A 63 3.24 -6.91 -0.30
CA LEU A 63 3.25 -8.04 0.61
C LEU A 63 2.59 -9.27 -0.02
N LYS A 64 1.55 -9.08 -0.81
CA LYS A 64 0.77 -10.18 -1.33
C LYS A 64 0.18 -9.81 -2.67
N GLY A 65 0.29 -10.73 -3.63
CA GLY A 65 -0.23 -10.49 -4.96
C GLY A 65 0.61 -9.47 -5.72
N ASN A 66 0.09 -9.00 -6.81
CA ASN A 66 0.78 -8.05 -7.68
C ASN A 66 -0.05 -6.80 -7.84
N MET A 67 0.62 -5.69 -8.07
CA MET A 67 -0.07 -4.45 -8.40
C MET A 67 0.64 -3.76 -9.53
N VAL A 68 -0.02 -2.78 -10.12
CA VAL A 68 0.56 -1.93 -11.15
C VAL A 68 0.40 -0.49 -10.69
N LEU A 69 1.49 0.25 -10.71
CA LEU A 69 1.44 1.68 -10.43
C LEU A 69 1.54 2.39 -11.77
N LYS A 70 0.47 3.08 -12.16
CA LYS A 70 0.50 3.88 -13.38
C LYS A 70 1.13 5.20 -13.04
N VAL A 71 2.10 5.63 -13.85
CA VAL A 71 2.81 6.88 -13.59
C VAL A 71 2.83 7.75 -14.83
N VAL A 72 2.98 9.05 -14.61
CA VAL A 72 3.17 10.04 -15.66
C VAL A 72 4.43 10.80 -15.34
N GLU A 73 5.39 10.72 -16.24
CA GLU A 73 6.67 11.38 -16.02
C GLU A 73 7.14 11.98 -17.33
N ASN A 74 7.49 13.25 -17.30
CA ASN A 74 8.00 13.95 -18.49
C ASN A 74 7.04 13.82 -19.68
N GLY A 75 5.74 13.86 -19.40
CA GLY A 75 4.74 13.77 -20.42
C GLY A 75 4.45 12.38 -20.93
N GLU A 76 5.09 11.38 -20.38
CA GLU A 76 4.89 10.00 -20.80
C GLU A 76 4.15 9.19 -19.74
N PHE A 77 3.22 8.37 -20.20
CA PHE A 77 2.47 7.46 -19.32
C PHE A 77 3.07 6.08 -19.43
N TYR A 78 3.36 5.46 -18.31
CA TYR A 78 3.81 4.08 -18.33
C TYR A 78 3.45 3.39 -17.02
N ASP A 79 3.57 2.07 -17.01
CA ASP A 79 3.19 1.26 -15.87
C ASP A 79 4.42 0.73 -15.17
N VAL A 80 4.39 0.77 -13.83
CA VAL A 80 5.42 0.17 -13.01
C VAL A 80 4.77 -1.02 -12.29
N PRO A 81 5.06 -2.23 -12.72
CA PRO A 81 4.54 -3.38 -11.99
C PRO A 81 5.32 -3.58 -10.70
N ILE A 82 4.61 -3.84 -9.63
CA ILE A 82 5.22 -4.16 -8.35
C ILE A 82 4.65 -5.49 -7.94
N ARG A 83 5.49 -6.51 -8.02
CA ARG A 83 5.04 -7.88 -7.78
C ARG A 83 5.23 -8.25 -6.33
N GLU A 84 4.62 -9.33 -5.94
CA GLU A 84 4.72 -9.80 -4.56
C GLU A 84 6.18 -9.89 -4.16
N GLY A 85 6.50 -9.31 -3.02
CA GLY A 85 7.86 -9.28 -2.50
C GLY A 85 8.73 -8.17 -3.03
N GLU A 86 8.24 -7.40 -3.99
CA GLU A 86 9.04 -6.31 -4.57
C GLU A 86 8.78 -4.99 -3.88
N VAL A 87 9.76 -4.12 -3.97
CA VAL A 87 9.68 -2.78 -3.39
C VAL A 87 9.92 -1.73 -4.46
N PHE A 88 9.42 -0.54 -4.21
CA PHE A 88 9.58 0.58 -5.13
C PHE A 88 9.54 1.88 -4.35
N LEU A 89 10.41 2.80 -4.68
CA LEU A 89 10.38 4.14 -4.09
C LEU A 89 9.95 5.13 -5.16
N LEU A 90 8.78 5.70 -4.95
CA LEU A 90 8.22 6.69 -5.87
C LEU A 90 8.75 8.06 -5.51
N PRO A 91 9.41 8.77 -6.45
CA PRO A 91 9.88 10.11 -6.16
C PRO A 91 8.73 11.08 -5.91
N ALA A 92 9.05 12.16 -5.20
CA ALA A 92 8.08 13.21 -4.96
C ALA A 92 7.61 13.81 -6.29
N HIS A 93 6.34 14.20 -6.33
CA HIS A 93 5.73 14.91 -7.45
C HIS A 93 5.62 14.13 -8.75
N VAL A 94 5.79 12.82 -8.71
CA VAL A 94 5.47 11.99 -9.87
C VAL A 94 4.01 11.60 -9.76
N ARG A 95 3.21 11.97 -10.76
CA ARG A 95 1.79 11.62 -10.73
C ARG A 95 1.62 10.14 -10.91
N HIS A 96 0.75 9.57 -10.12
CA HIS A 96 0.63 8.12 -10.08
C HIS A 96 -0.78 7.69 -9.72
N SER A 97 -1.13 6.47 -10.13
CA SER A 97 -2.42 5.89 -9.85
C SER A 97 -2.24 4.40 -9.57
N PRO A 98 -2.35 3.98 -8.32
CA PRO A 98 -2.17 2.56 -8.00
C PRO A 98 -3.37 1.75 -8.46
N GLN A 99 -3.08 0.62 -9.09
CA GLN A 99 -4.11 -0.29 -9.58
C GLN A 99 -3.88 -1.66 -8.95
N ARG A 100 -4.90 -2.18 -8.28
CA ARG A 100 -4.84 -3.50 -7.66
C ARG A 100 -5.95 -4.34 -8.27
N PRO A 101 -5.61 -5.15 -9.27
CA PRO A 101 -6.62 -5.98 -9.92
C PRO A 101 -7.26 -6.92 -8.92
N GLN A 102 -8.51 -7.20 -9.14
CA GLN A 102 -9.30 -7.93 -8.20
C GLN A 102 -8.73 -9.29 -7.84
N LEU A 103 -8.24 -10.00 -8.82
CA LEU A 103 -7.79 -11.36 -8.59
C LEU A 103 -6.44 -11.44 -7.93
N GLU A 104 -5.58 -10.49 -8.25
CA GLU A 104 -4.19 -10.64 -7.86
C GLU A 104 -3.82 -9.90 -6.61
N CYS A 105 -4.54 -8.84 -6.36
CA CYS A 105 -4.23 -8.04 -5.21
C CYS A 105 -4.98 -8.41 -3.99
N ARG A 106 -5.66 -9.48 -4.04
CA ARG A 106 -6.32 -9.91 -2.86
C ARG A 106 -5.26 -10.29 -1.89
N ALA A 107 -4.82 -9.33 -1.18
CA ALA A 107 -3.98 -9.59 -0.05
C ALA A 107 -4.80 -10.41 0.87
N ASP A 108 -5.26 -11.44 0.34
CA ASP A 108 -6.21 -12.23 1.03
C ASP A 108 -5.44 -13.18 1.90
N PRO A 109 -5.56 -13.02 3.16
CA PRO A 109 -4.83 -13.85 4.08
C PRO A 109 -5.18 -15.30 3.93
N ARG A 110 -6.33 -15.55 3.40
CA ARG A 110 -6.70 -16.93 3.16
C ARG A 110 -5.90 -17.49 2.03
N ASP A 111 -5.69 -16.64 1.01
CA ASP A 111 -4.84 -17.04 -0.10
C ASP A 111 -3.42 -17.01 0.31
N ALA A 112 -3.14 -16.19 1.25
CA ALA A 112 -1.82 -16.09 1.78
C ALA A 112 -1.57 -17.24 2.72
N GLY A 113 -2.60 -17.89 2.93
CA GLY A 113 -2.53 -18.87 3.99
C GLY A 113 -2.77 -18.14 5.20
#